data_605d12e70112a02a11a979e7c61a15f4
#
_entry.id   605d12e70112a02a11a979e7c61a15f4
#
_cell.length_a   1.000
_cell.length_b   1.000
_cell.length_c   1.000
_cell.angle_alpha   90.00
_cell.angle_beta   90.00
_cell.angle_gamma   90.00
#
_symmetry.space_group_name_H-M   'P 1'
#
loop_
_entity.id
_entity.type
_entity.pdbx_description
1 polymer ?
#
loop_
_entity_poly.entity_id
_entity_poly.type
_entity_poly.pdbx_seq_one_letter_code
_entity_poly.pdbx_strand_id
1 'polypeptide(L)'
;MDSLDRLEAETITILREAYRASSKPCMLWSIGKDSTALLWMARKAFLGRVPFPMVLLETYMELPEVYAFRDELIEKWQLDYFAQICPPESEVDQTLPPATRAAARKTEGLRTMLREQKFDAVMVGIRRDEQAMRAKERVFSPRRIDGTWDVKEQPPEFWGYYTTSVPDGAHLRVHPLLSWTELDIWEYTLRENIPYVPLYLARDGKRYRSLGEKNITVPIDSNADTIEAVIEELRATRVPERAGRTMDNESEASFERLRAGGYM
;
A
#
# COMPACT_ATOMS: atom_id res chain seq x y z
N MET A 1 -22.00 11.23 -12.24
CA MET A 1 -20.71 10.67 -11.80
C MET A 1 -20.31 11.43 -10.54
N ASP A 2 -20.35 10.77 -9.41
CA ASP A 2 -19.94 11.34 -8.13
C ASP A 2 -18.40 11.33 -7.97
N SER A 3 -17.88 11.77 -6.81
CA SER A 3 -16.43 11.82 -6.56
C SER A 3 -15.79 10.43 -6.57
N LEU A 4 -16.46 9.42 -5.97
CA LEU A 4 -15.96 8.06 -5.92
C LEU A 4 -15.96 7.39 -7.30
N ASP A 5 -16.98 7.65 -8.15
CA ASP A 5 -17.00 7.14 -9.53
C ASP A 5 -15.81 7.67 -10.34
N ARG A 6 -15.45 8.96 -10.13
CA ARG A 6 -14.31 9.56 -10.81
C ARG A 6 -13.00 8.96 -10.33
N LEU A 7 -12.82 8.80 -9.00
CA LEU A 7 -11.62 8.19 -8.42
C LEU A 7 -11.48 6.73 -8.85
N GLU A 8 -12.56 5.97 -8.90
CA GLU A 8 -12.57 4.59 -9.41
C GLU A 8 -12.16 4.53 -10.88
N ALA A 9 -12.77 5.36 -11.73
CA ALA A 9 -12.46 5.39 -13.16
C ALA A 9 -10.99 5.78 -13.43
N GLU A 10 -10.45 6.75 -12.67
CA GLU A 10 -9.03 7.12 -12.73
C GLU A 10 -8.14 5.95 -12.31
N THR A 11 -8.44 5.31 -11.18
CA THR A 11 -7.67 4.15 -10.67
C THR A 11 -7.68 2.99 -11.66
N ILE A 12 -8.83 2.66 -12.25
CA ILE A 12 -8.96 1.62 -13.28
C ILE A 12 -8.11 1.96 -14.50
N THR A 13 -8.10 3.22 -14.93
CA THR A 13 -7.28 3.69 -16.05
C THR A 13 -5.80 3.51 -15.74
N ILE A 14 -5.34 3.96 -14.56
CA ILE A 14 -3.94 3.82 -14.14
C ILE A 14 -3.52 2.33 -14.10
N LEU A 15 -4.36 1.46 -13.56
CA LEU A 15 -4.09 0.01 -13.51
C LEU A 15 -3.93 -0.61 -14.90
N ARG A 16 -4.78 -0.21 -15.86
CA ARG A 16 -4.71 -0.68 -17.24
C ARG A 16 -3.48 -0.14 -17.98
N GLU A 17 -3.15 1.14 -17.77
CA GLU A 17 -1.93 1.74 -18.31
C GLU A 17 -0.67 1.06 -17.75
N ALA A 18 -0.61 0.83 -16.45
CA ALA A 18 0.50 0.13 -15.82
C ALA A 18 0.68 -1.29 -16.40
N TYR A 19 -0.42 -2.02 -16.52
CA TYR A 19 -0.41 -3.37 -17.11
C TYR A 19 0.03 -3.35 -18.58
N ARG A 20 -0.47 -2.39 -19.37
CA ARG A 20 -0.12 -2.27 -20.80
C ARG A 20 1.33 -1.88 -21.05
N ALA A 21 1.88 -1.03 -20.18
CA ALA A 21 3.24 -0.51 -20.29
C ALA A 21 4.31 -1.47 -19.76
N SER A 22 3.92 -2.50 -19.00
CA SER A 22 4.81 -3.42 -18.31
C SER A 22 4.84 -4.79 -19.00
N SER A 23 6.00 -5.42 -18.99
CA SER A 23 6.17 -6.80 -19.45
C SER A 23 5.92 -7.81 -18.33
N LYS A 24 6.24 -7.43 -17.08
CA LYS A 24 6.07 -8.28 -15.90
C LYS A 24 5.63 -7.45 -14.70
N PRO A 25 4.36 -7.05 -14.62
CA PRO A 25 3.83 -6.30 -13.48
C PRO A 25 3.54 -7.18 -12.27
N CYS A 26 3.53 -6.58 -11.08
CA CYS A 26 2.97 -7.17 -9.86
C CYS A 26 2.28 -6.11 -9.02
N MET A 27 1.48 -6.55 -8.04
CA MET A 27 0.86 -5.68 -7.05
C MET A 27 1.30 -6.10 -5.65
N LEU A 28 1.82 -5.16 -4.86
CA LEU A 28 2.04 -5.39 -3.45
C LEU A 28 0.70 -5.34 -2.71
N TRP A 29 0.38 -6.43 -2.05
CA TRP A 29 -0.83 -6.55 -1.25
C TRP A 29 -0.47 -6.77 0.21
N SER A 30 -0.49 -5.66 0.98
CA SER A 30 -0.20 -5.68 2.42
C SER A 30 -1.39 -6.15 3.26
N ILE A 31 -2.48 -6.60 2.64
CA ILE A 31 -3.72 -7.08 3.24
C ILE A 31 -4.48 -5.98 4.04
N GLY A 32 -3.95 -4.76 4.07
CA GLY A 32 -4.61 -3.59 4.65
C GLY A 32 -5.79 -3.09 3.78
N LYS A 33 -6.61 -2.18 4.34
CA LYS A 33 -7.80 -1.62 3.68
C LYS A 33 -7.51 -1.01 2.30
N ASP A 34 -6.43 -0.25 2.20
CA ASP A 34 -6.07 0.47 0.97
C ASP A 34 -5.65 -0.50 -0.14
N SER A 35 -4.73 -1.41 0.17
CA SER A 35 -4.27 -2.42 -0.79
C SER A 35 -5.37 -3.41 -1.18
N THR A 36 -6.35 -3.68 -0.29
CA THR A 36 -7.50 -4.52 -0.60
C THR A 36 -8.52 -3.77 -1.48
N ALA A 37 -8.75 -2.48 -1.24
CA ALA A 37 -9.56 -1.65 -2.13
C ALA A 37 -8.91 -1.53 -3.53
N LEU A 38 -7.58 -1.38 -3.59
CA LEU A 38 -6.85 -1.40 -4.87
C LEU A 38 -7.00 -2.73 -5.60
N LEU A 39 -6.89 -3.86 -4.88
CA LEU A 39 -7.11 -5.20 -5.44
C LEU A 39 -8.54 -5.38 -5.96
N TRP A 40 -9.53 -4.85 -5.25
CA TRP A 40 -10.93 -4.84 -5.72
C TRP A 40 -11.07 -4.09 -7.04
N MET A 41 -10.49 -2.87 -7.13
CA MET A 41 -10.50 -2.09 -8.38
C MET A 41 -9.70 -2.78 -9.50
N ALA A 42 -8.61 -3.49 -9.19
CA ALA A 42 -7.90 -4.30 -10.16
C ALA A 42 -8.80 -5.43 -10.71
N ARG A 43 -9.59 -6.11 -9.85
CA ARG A 43 -10.56 -7.09 -10.33
C ARG A 43 -11.61 -6.47 -11.25
N LYS A 44 -12.10 -5.26 -10.94
CA LYS A 44 -13.02 -4.52 -11.85
C LYS A 44 -12.32 -4.15 -13.16
N ALA A 45 -11.07 -3.65 -13.10
CA ALA A 45 -10.30 -3.26 -14.27
C ALA A 45 -10.10 -4.41 -15.27
N PHE A 46 -9.99 -5.65 -14.77
CA PHE A 46 -9.69 -6.85 -15.56
C PHE A 46 -10.82 -7.90 -15.52
N LEU A 47 -12.06 -7.43 -15.40
CA LEU A 47 -13.28 -8.25 -15.54
C LEU A 47 -13.34 -9.47 -14.59
N GLY A 48 -12.89 -9.27 -13.36
CA GLY A 48 -12.96 -10.27 -12.28
C GLY A 48 -11.68 -11.08 -12.07
N ARG A 49 -10.76 -11.11 -13.04
CA ARG A 49 -9.49 -11.85 -12.94
C ARG A 49 -8.29 -10.92 -13.05
N VAL A 50 -7.50 -10.81 -12.00
CA VAL A 50 -6.28 -10.00 -12.00
C VAL A 50 -5.18 -10.72 -12.79
N PRO A 51 -4.59 -10.10 -13.83
CA PRO A 51 -3.66 -10.77 -14.74
C PRO A 51 -2.18 -10.72 -14.29
N PHE A 52 -1.91 -10.41 -13.04
CA PHE A 52 -0.57 -10.31 -12.46
C PHE A 52 -0.58 -10.78 -11.00
N PRO A 53 0.55 -11.21 -10.45
CA PRO A 53 0.61 -11.73 -9.09
C PRO A 53 0.43 -10.66 -8.03
N MET A 54 -0.21 -11.07 -6.91
CA MET A 54 -0.24 -10.36 -5.64
C MET A 54 0.94 -10.78 -4.80
N VAL A 55 1.68 -9.83 -4.27
CA VAL A 55 2.88 -10.11 -3.47
C VAL A 55 2.75 -9.52 -2.08
N LEU A 56 2.94 -10.34 -1.06
CA LEU A 56 3.16 -9.90 0.32
C LEU A 56 4.67 -9.87 0.60
N LEU A 57 5.17 -8.78 1.15
CA LEU A 57 6.50 -8.74 1.77
C LEU A 57 6.39 -9.32 3.18
N GLU A 58 6.69 -10.60 3.30
CA GLU A 58 6.41 -11.40 4.49
C GLU A 58 7.48 -11.24 5.56
N THR A 59 7.09 -10.81 6.74
CA THR A 59 7.96 -10.69 7.92
C THR A 59 7.59 -11.64 9.05
N TYR A 60 6.48 -12.40 8.89
CA TYR A 60 5.86 -13.26 9.91
C TYR A 60 5.42 -12.50 11.17
N MET A 61 5.18 -11.19 11.05
CA MET A 61 4.84 -10.31 12.16
C MET A 61 3.42 -9.74 12.08
N GLU A 62 2.62 -10.14 11.09
CA GLU A 62 1.22 -9.70 10.98
C GLU A 62 0.35 -10.40 12.06
N LEU A 63 -0.83 -9.82 12.32
CA LEU A 63 -1.80 -10.40 13.26
C LEU A 63 -2.48 -11.65 12.63
N PRO A 64 -2.89 -12.64 13.43
CA PRO A 64 -3.51 -13.88 12.93
C PRO A 64 -4.74 -13.63 12.06
N GLU A 65 -5.55 -12.62 12.40
CA GLU A 65 -6.76 -12.25 11.65
C GLU A 65 -6.43 -11.73 10.24
N VAL A 66 -5.26 -11.10 10.07
CA VAL A 66 -4.77 -10.63 8.77
C VAL A 66 -4.42 -11.81 7.88
N TYR A 67 -3.75 -12.82 8.43
CA TYR A 67 -3.43 -14.04 7.69
C TYR A 67 -4.69 -14.84 7.31
N ALA A 68 -5.63 -14.98 8.23
CA ALA A 68 -6.90 -15.67 7.97
C ALA A 68 -7.68 -14.98 6.83
N PHE A 69 -7.76 -13.66 6.86
CA PHE A 69 -8.39 -12.86 5.82
C PHE A 69 -7.68 -12.98 4.46
N ARG A 70 -6.34 -12.99 4.47
CA ARG A 70 -5.53 -13.23 3.27
C ARG A 70 -5.90 -14.56 2.62
N ASP A 71 -5.88 -15.63 3.40
CA ASP A 71 -6.09 -16.98 2.90
C ASP A 71 -7.50 -17.15 2.34
N GLU A 72 -8.51 -16.57 2.99
CA GLU A 72 -9.89 -16.53 2.49
C GLU A 72 -9.96 -15.84 1.12
N LEU A 73 -9.33 -14.67 0.96
CA LEU A 73 -9.42 -13.93 -0.30
C LEU A 73 -8.61 -14.57 -1.44
N ILE A 74 -7.47 -15.19 -1.14
CA ILE A 74 -6.69 -15.95 -2.14
C ILE A 74 -7.57 -17.04 -2.74
N GLU A 75 -8.24 -17.83 -1.91
CA GLU A 75 -9.12 -18.89 -2.35
C GLU A 75 -10.36 -18.34 -3.09
N LYS A 76 -11.09 -17.43 -2.45
CA LYS A 76 -12.35 -16.87 -2.97
C LYS A 76 -12.19 -16.16 -4.30
N TRP A 77 -11.08 -15.45 -4.49
CA TRP A 77 -10.82 -14.65 -5.69
C TRP A 77 -9.84 -15.32 -6.65
N GLN A 78 -9.37 -16.52 -6.33
CA GLN A 78 -8.41 -17.30 -7.14
C GLN A 78 -7.18 -16.45 -7.53
N LEU A 79 -6.59 -15.79 -6.53
CA LEU A 79 -5.47 -14.88 -6.74
C LEU A 79 -4.19 -15.67 -7.08
N ASP A 80 -3.47 -15.20 -8.09
CA ASP A 80 -2.06 -15.54 -8.23
C ASP A 80 -1.29 -14.79 -7.13
N TYR A 81 -0.82 -15.53 -6.13
CA TYR A 81 -0.23 -14.95 -4.92
C TYR A 81 1.05 -15.68 -4.54
N PHE A 82 2.04 -14.90 -4.09
CA PHE A 82 3.18 -15.45 -3.36
C PHE A 82 3.66 -14.49 -2.26
N ALA A 83 4.35 -15.04 -1.25
CA ALA A 83 4.99 -14.27 -0.20
C ALA A 83 6.49 -14.16 -0.50
N GLN A 84 7.01 -12.95 -0.59
CA GLN A 84 8.44 -12.68 -0.58
C GLN A 84 8.91 -12.59 0.86
N ILE A 85 9.70 -13.55 1.30
CA ILE A 85 10.25 -13.56 2.66
C ILE A 85 11.26 -12.42 2.81
N CYS A 86 11.04 -11.56 3.80
CA CYS A 86 11.97 -10.50 4.17
C CYS A 86 13.09 -11.07 5.07
N PRO A 87 14.28 -10.47 5.07
CA PRO A 87 15.35 -10.90 5.95
C PRO A 87 14.95 -10.82 7.42
N PRO A 88 15.51 -11.64 8.30
CA PRO A 88 15.27 -11.55 9.74
C PRO A 88 15.77 -10.20 10.29
N GLU A 89 15.19 -9.77 11.41
CA GLU A 89 15.54 -8.48 12.03
C GLU A 89 17.03 -8.37 12.35
N SER A 90 17.68 -9.49 12.67
CA SER A 90 19.13 -9.56 12.98
C SER A 90 20.06 -9.23 11.80
N GLU A 91 19.55 -9.27 10.57
CA GLU A 91 20.34 -9.00 9.35
C GLU A 91 20.25 -7.54 8.88
N VAL A 92 19.42 -6.73 9.51
CA VAL A 92 19.35 -5.28 9.22
C VAL A 92 20.12 -4.48 10.27
N ASP A 93 20.41 -3.23 9.97
CA ASP A 93 21.15 -2.33 10.85
C ASP A 93 20.46 -2.19 12.22
N GLN A 94 21.11 -2.72 13.26
CA GLN A 94 20.59 -2.74 14.64
C GLN A 94 20.65 -1.36 15.32
N THR A 95 21.32 -0.37 14.73
CA THR A 95 21.36 1.00 15.22
C THR A 95 20.08 1.77 14.89
N LEU A 96 19.28 1.26 13.93
CA LEU A 96 18.00 1.86 13.54
C LEU A 96 16.94 1.62 14.65
N PRO A 97 16.03 2.57 14.85
CA PRO A 97 14.86 2.37 15.71
C PRO A 97 13.99 1.17 15.23
N PRO A 98 13.22 0.51 16.13
CA PRO A 98 12.51 -0.73 15.81
C PRO A 98 11.60 -0.64 14.57
N ALA A 99 10.86 0.45 14.43
CA ALA A 99 9.96 0.62 13.31
C ALA A 99 10.70 0.92 11.99
N THR A 100 11.80 1.66 12.07
CA THR A 100 12.69 1.89 10.93
C THR A 100 13.36 0.58 10.50
N ARG A 101 13.71 -0.33 11.44
CA ARG A 101 14.21 -1.68 11.11
C ARG A 101 13.18 -2.52 10.37
N ALA A 102 11.92 -2.51 10.81
CA ALA A 102 10.84 -3.22 10.12
C ALA A 102 10.67 -2.71 8.68
N ALA A 103 10.73 -1.40 8.48
CA ALA A 103 10.69 -0.79 7.16
C ALA A 103 11.93 -1.18 6.30
N ALA A 104 13.12 -1.21 6.89
CA ALA A 104 14.36 -1.64 6.22
C ALA A 104 14.27 -3.11 5.78
N ARG A 105 13.72 -4.00 6.61
CA ARG A 105 13.47 -5.41 6.26
C ARG A 105 12.59 -5.54 5.01
N LYS A 106 11.46 -4.82 4.99
CA LYS A 106 10.54 -4.82 3.84
C LYS A 106 11.20 -4.24 2.58
N THR A 107 12.04 -3.22 2.74
CA THR A 107 12.82 -2.65 1.63
C THR A 107 13.78 -3.68 1.03
N GLU A 108 14.49 -4.44 1.87
CA GLU A 108 15.43 -5.45 1.42
C GLU A 108 14.72 -6.66 0.79
N GLY A 109 13.59 -7.08 1.35
CA GLY A 109 12.71 -8.08 0.75
C GLY A 109 12.23 -7.66 -0.64
N LEU A 110 11.81 -6.39 -0.79
CA LEU A 110 11.40 -5.83 -2.08
C LEU A 110 12.55 -5.81 -3.10
N ARG A 111 13.75 -5.40 -2.71
CA ARG A 111 14.94 -5.43 -3.59
C ARG A 111 15.26 -6.84 -4.05
N THR A 112 15.21 -7.81 -3.14
CA THR A 112 15.42 -9.22 -3.44
C THR A 112 14.37 -9.72 -4.44
N MET A 113 13.09 -9.43 -4.20
CA MET A 113 12.00 -9.77 -5.11
C MET A 113 12.22 -9.20 -6.52
N LEU A 114 12.56 -7.92 -6.62
CA LEU A 114 12.80 -7.26 -7.90
C LEU A 114 13.97 -7.88 -8.65
N ARG A 115 15.06 -8.19 -7.95
CA ARG A 115 16.23 -8.82 -8.53
C ARG A 115 15.95 -10.24 -9.05
N GLU A 116 15.18 -11.04 -8.29
CA GLU A 116 14.92 -12.44 -8.60
C GLU A 116 13.78 -12.60 -9.61
N GLN A 117 12.70 -11.88 -9.39
CA GLN A 117 11.50 -12.00 -10.21
C GLN A 117 11.51 -11.11 -11.46
N LYS A 118 12.37 -10.08 -11.51
CA LYS A 118 12.47 -9.16 -12.65
C LYS A 118 11.15 -8.44 -12.97
N PHE A 119 10.38 -8.08 -11.94
CA PHE A 119 9.21 -7.23 -12.13
C PHE A 119 9.66 -5.82 -12.60
N ASP A 120 9.01 -5.31 -13.63
CA ASP A 120 9.29 -4.00 -14.22
C ASP A 120 8.25 -2.93 -13.84
N ALA A 121 7.12 -3.34 -13.27
CA ALA A 121 6.15 -2.45 -12.62
C ALA A 121 5.61 -3.05 -11.32
N VAL A 122 5.59 -2.23 -10.27
CA VAL A 122 5.10 -2.60 -8.93
C VAL A 122 3.99 -1.65 -8.53
N MET A 123 2.75 -2.11 -8.52
CA MET A 123 1.59 -1.35 -8.08
C MET A 123 1.46 -1.38 -6.56
N VAL A 124 1.24 -0.22 -5.95
CA VAL A 124 1.22 -0.05 -4.48
C VAL A 124 0.05 0.84 -4.07
N GLY A 125 -0.70 0.40 -3.07
CA GLY A 125 -1.87 1.11 -2.53
C GLY A 125 -1.50 2.17 -1.48
N ILE A 126 -0.72 3.19 -1.85
CA ILE A 126 -0.41 4.34 -0.99
C ILE A 126 -1.25 5.56 -1.37
N ARG A 127 -1.52 6.43 -0.38
CA ARG A 127 -2.26 7.68 -0.55
C ARG A 127 -1.42 8.88 -0.09
N ARG A 128 -1.69 10.07 -0.66
CA ARG A 128 -0.99 11.32 -0.24
C ARG A 128 -1.37 11.76 1.17
N ASP A 129 -2.63 11.56 1.59
CA ASP A 129 -3.12 11.98 2.90
C ASP A 129 -2.58 11.14 4.06
N GLU A 130 -2.03 9.96 3.78
CA GLU A 130 -1.53 9.04 4.80
C GLU A 130 -0.28 9.57 5.52
N GLN A 131 0.63 10.23 4.77
CA GLN A 131 1.85 10.85 5.29
C GLN A 131 2.30 12.03 4.42
N ALA A 132 2.73 13.12 5.04
CA ALA A 132 3.21 14.33 4.34
C ALA A 132 4.34 14.04 3.32
N MET A 133 5.21 13.09 3.62
CA MET A 133 6.29 12.66 2.71
C MET A 133 5.78 12.14 1.36
N ARG A 134 4.55 11.59 1.32
CA ARG A 134 3.95 11.05 0.09
C ARG A 134 3.39 12.13 -0.84
N ALA A 135 3.35 13.38 -0.40
CA ALA A 135 2.97 14.51 -1.26
C ALA A 135 3.88 14.66 -2.50
N LYS A 136 5.14 14.24 -2.38
CA LYS A 136 6.14 14.29 -3.47
C LYS A 136 6.04 13.14 -4.48
N GLU A 137 5.23 12.11 -4.19
CA GLU A 137 5.11 10.93 -5.08
C GLU A 137 4.34 11.24 -6.36
N ARG A 138 4.70 10.49 -7.40
CA ARG A 138 4.03 10.46 -8.69
C ARG A 138 3.17 9.20 -8.81
N VAL A 139 2.17 9.25 -9.67
CA VAL A 139 1.36 8.07 -9.99
C VAL A 139 2.23 7.03 -10.68
N PHE A 140 3.05 7.43 -11.66
CA PHE A 140 4.09 6.60 -12.26
C PHE A 140 5.46 7.12 -11.85
N SER A 141 6.07 6.46 -10.88
CA SER A 141 7.31 6.89 -10.26
C SER A 141 8.46 5.96 -10.66
N PRO A 142 9.33 6.38 -11.60
CA PRO A 142 10.50 5.60 -11.97
C PRO A 142 11.47 5.46 -10.80
N ARG A 143 12.01 4.26 -10.65
CA ARG A 143 13.07 3.91 -9.70
C ARG A 143 14.32 3.56 -10.49
N ARG A 144 15.48 3.96 -9.98
CA ARG A 144 16.76 3.58 -10.57
C ARG A 144 16.98 2.07 -10.48
N ILE A 145 17.99 1.56 -11.20
CA ILE A 145 18.35 0.12 -11.21
C ILE A 145 18.65 -0.40 -9.80
N ASP A 146 19.24 0.41 -8.93
CA ASP A 146 19.50 0.10 -7.53
C ASP A 146 18.27 0.23 -6.61
N GLY A 147 17.11 0.61 -7.17
CA GLY A 147 15.86 0.83 -6.47
C GLY A 147 15.74 2.21 -5.80
N THR A 148 16.76 3.06 -5.90
CA THR A 148 16.74 4.40 -5.29
C THR A 148 15.76 5.34 -6.01
N TRP A 149 15.34 6.38 -5.29
CA TRP A 149 14.40 7.39 -5.74
C TRP A 149 14.94 8.79 -5.52
N ASP A 150 14.81 9.65 -6.52
CA ASP A 150 15.12 11.06 -6.42
C ASP A 150 13.91 11.89 -6.88
N VAL A 151 13.44 12.79 -6.02
CA VAL A 151 12.29 13.66 -6.31
C VAL A 151 12.52 14.58 -7.50
N LYS A 152 13.77 14.98 -7.75
CA LYS A 152 14.13 15.87 -8.87
C LYS A 152 14.11 15.19 -10.23
N GLU A 153 14.25 13.87 -10.25
CA GLU A 153 14.25 13.07 -11.48
C GLU A 153 12.85 12.53 -11.83
N GLN A 154 11.84 12.85 -11.01
CA GLN A 154 10.48 12.38 -11.28
C GLN A 154 9.87 13.15 -12.46
N PRO A 155 9.32 12.44 -13.46
CA PRO A 155 8.70 13.07 -14.60
C PRO A 155 7.47 13.89 -14.18
N PRO A 156 7.17 15.00 -14.88
CA PRO A 156 5.94 15.73 -14.62
C PRO A 156 4.71 14.92 -15.06
N GLU A 157 3.62 15.06 -14.31
CA GLU A 157 2.31 14.45 -14.60
C GLU A 157 1.28 15.55 -14.80
N PHE A 158 1.19 16.05 -16.05
CA PHE A 158 0.23 17.08 -16.42
C PHE A 158 -0.98 16.45 -17.13
N TRP A 159 -2.17 16.86 -16.77
CA TRP A 159 -3.44 16.48 -17.43
C TRP A 159 -3.66 14.95 -17.56
N GLY A 160 -3.13 14.15 -16.63
CA GLY A 160 -3.25 12.69 -16.67
C GLY A 160 -2.36 11.99 -17.70
N TYR A 161 -1.36 12.68 -18.25
CA TYR A 161 -0.33 12.05 -19.06
C TYR A 161 0.80 11.53 -18.19
N TYR A 162 1.12 10.26 -18.35
CA TYR A 162 2.12 9.56 -17.56
C TYR A 162 3.31 9.13 -18.39
N THR A 163 4.50 9.24 -17.84
CA THR A 163 5.71 8.64 -18.44
C THR A 163 5.85 7.23 -17.90
N THR A 164 5.67 6.23 -18.77
CA THR A 164 5.67 4.81 -18.42
C THR A 164 6.93 4.07 -18.84
N SER A 165 7.82 4.71 -19.59
CA SER A 165 9.10 4.12 -20.01
C SER A 165 10.18 4.33 -18.94
N VAL A 166 10.96 3.28 -18.69
CA VAL A 166 12.12 3.32 -17.82
C VAL A 166 13.32 2.67 -18.51
N PRO A 167 14.57 3.03 -18.14
CA PRO A 167 15.76 2.32 -18.63
C PRO A 167 15.74 0.84 -18.27
N ASP A 168 16.44 0.02 -19.06
CA ASP A 168 16.58 -1.41 -18.80
C ASP A 168 17.12 -1.67 -17.39
N GLY A 169 16.48 -2.57 -16.67
CA GLY A 169 16.83 -2.93 -15.30
C GLY A 169 16.26 -2.00 -14.21
N ALA A 170 15.73 -0.83 -14.58
CA ALA A 170 14.92 0.01 -13.70
C ALA A 170 13.48 -0.52 -13.62
N HIS A 171 12.67 0.02 -12.70
CA HIS A 171 11.27 -0.36 -12.58
C HIS A 171 10.38 0.85 -12.27
N LEU A 172 9.10 0.72 -12.59
CA LEU A 172 8.08 1.69 -12.19
C LEU A 172 7.47 1.30 -10.83
N ARG A 173 7.36 2.26 -9.94
CA ARG A 173 6.37 2.22 -8.86
C ARG A 173 5.11 2.91 -9.34
N VAL A 174 3.99 2.22 -9.25
CA VAL A 174 2.70 2.78 -9.67
C VAL A 174 1.80 2.92 -8.46
N HIS A 175 1.25 4.11 -8.27
CA HIS A 175 0.47 4.49 -7.10
C HIS A 175 -0.96 4.90 -7.49
N PRO A 176 -1.85 3.96 -7.80
CA PRO A 176 -3.17 4.28 -8.33
C PRO A 176 -4.11 4.98 -7.33
N LEU A 177 -3.80 4.91 -6.02
CA LEU A 177 -4.61 5.50 -4.96
C LEU A 177 -4.11 6.87 -4.47
N LEU A 178 -3.15 7.50 -5.13
CA LEU A 178 -2.55 8.75 -4.62
C LEU A 178 -3.55 9.88 -4.38
N SER A 179 -4.63 9.96 -5.16
CA SER A 179 -5.66 11.00 -5.05
C SER A 179 -6.78 10.66 -4.07
N TRP A 180 -6.80 9.42 -3.55
CA TRP A 180 -7.78 8.97 -2.57
C TRP A 180 -7.45 9.47 -1.16
N THR A 181 -8.48 9.68 -0.35
CA THR A 181 -8.36 9.89 1.10
C THR A 181 -8.75 8.62 1.87
N GLU A 182 -8.41 8.57 3.16
CA GLU A 182 -8.87 7.47 4.03
C GLU A 182 -10.40 7.37 4.06
N LEU A 183 -11.07 8.51 4.06
CA LEU A 183 -12.53 8.58 4.02
C LEU A 183 -13.08 8.00 2.71
N ASP A 184 -12.51 8.36 1.57
CA ASP A 184 -12.91 7.81 0.26
C ASP A 184 -12.77 6.28 0.23
N ILE A 185 -11.70 5.72 0.80
CA ILE A 185 -11.49 4.26 0.88
C ILE A 185 -12.61 3.59 1.68
N TRP A 186 -13.02 4.16 2.82
CA TRP A 186 -14.08 3.58 3.63
C TRP A 186 -15.47 3.75 3.00
N GLU A 187 -15.77 4.93 2.43
CA GLU A 187 -17.01 5.16 1.70
C GLU A 187 -17.13 4.23 0.47
N TYR A 188 -16.01 4.02 -0.24
CA TYR A 188 -15.96 3.09 -1.35
C TYR A 188 -16.09 1.63 -0.88
N THR A 189 -15.45 1.27 0.23
CA THR A 189 -15.57 -0.07 0.84
C THR A 189 -17.02 -0.38 1.22
N LEU A 190 -17.73 0.57 1.80
CA LEU A 190 -19.16 0.46 2.11
C LEU A 190 -19.99 0.29 0.84
N ARG A 191 -19.79 1.18 -0.15
CA ARG A 191 -20.56 1.21 -1.39
C ARG A 191 -20.43 -0.08 -2.20
N GLU A 192 -19.22 -0.61 -2.30
CA GLU A 192 -18.91 -1.80 -3.11
C GLU A 192 -18.99 -3.10 -2.31
N ASN A 193 -19.27 -3.02 -1.01
CA ASN A 193 -19.26 -4.16 -0.09
C ASN A 193 -17.93 -4.95 -0.15
N ILE A 194 -16.80 -4.20 -0.12
CA ILE A 194 -15.47 -4.78 -0.18
C ILE A 194 -15.17 -5.50 1.15
N PRO A 195 -14.68 -6.74 1.14
CA PRO A 195 -14.25 -7.39 2.36
C PRO A 195 -13.04 -6.69 2.99
N TYR A 196 -12.96 -6.70 4.31
CA TYR A 196 -11.90 -6.09 5.10
C TYR A 196 -11.59 -6.92 6.34
N VAL A 197 -10.40 -6.72 6.89
CA VAL A 197 -9.99 -7.41 8.13
C VAL A 197 -10.88 -6.95 9.30
N PRO A 198 -11.50 -7.86 10.07
CA PRO A 198 -12.43 -7.49 11.15
C PRO A 198 -11.84 -6.57 12.24
N LEU A 199 -10.51 -6.50 12.36
CA LEU A 199 -9.82 -5.65 13.32
C LEU A 199 -10.00 -4.14 13.09
N TYR A 200 -10.51 -3.74 11.92
CA TYR A 200 -10.85 -2.34 11.66
C TYR A 200 -12.11 -1.87 12.38
N LEU A 201 -12.95 -2.78 12.82
CA LEU A 201 -14.15 -2.48 13.60
C LEU A 201 -13.88 -2.62 15.09
N ALA A 202 -14.56 -1.79 15.90
CA ALA A 202 -14.38 -1.78 17.34
C ALA A 202 -14.85 -3.09 18.01
N ARG A 203 -14.01 -3.59 18.89
CA ARG A 203 -14.33 -4.67 19.83
C ARG A 203 -13.83 -4.25 21.22
N ASP A 204 -14.65 -4.34 22.21
CA ASP A 204 -14.31 -3.96 23.59
C ASP A 204 -13.76 -2.53 23.71
N GLY A 205 -14.35 -1.59 22.97
CA GLY A 205 -13.97 -0.17 22.99
C GLY A 205 -12.68 0.16 22.24
N LYS A 206 -12.16 -0.75 21.41
CA LYS A 206 -10.91 -0.55 20.63
C LYS A 206 -11.02 -1.08 19.21
N ARG A 207 -10.35 -0.39 18.27
CA ARG A 207 -10.17 -0.84 16.88
C ARG A 207 -8.79 -0.49 16.37
N TYR A 208 -8.39 -1.10 15.27
CA TYR A 208 -7.22 -0.65 14.53
C TYR A 208 -7.65 0.32 13.43
N ARG A 209 -7.01 1.48 13.34
CA ARG A 209 -7.22 2.42 12.24
C ARG A 209 -6.36 2.07 11.02
N SER A 210 -5.18 1.52 11.27
CA SER A 210 -4.31 0.97 10.23
C SER A 210 -3.66 -0.31 10.73
N LEU A 211 -3.44 -1.27 9.84
CA LEU A 211 -2.80 -2.55 10.15
C LEU A 211 -1.37 -2.60 9.60
N GLY A 212 -0.51 -3.25 10.32
CA GLY A 212 0.88 -3.53 10.03
C GLY A 212 1.39 -4.58 11.02
N GLU A 213 2.71 -4.71 11.17
CA GLU A 213 3.29 -5.69 12.09
C GLU A 213 2.78 -5.50 13.53
N LYS A 214 2.52 -6.61 14.23
CA LYS A 214 1.92 -6.63 15.58
C LYS A 214 2.68 -5.85 16.64
N ASN A 215 4.00 -5.64 16.45
CA ASN A 215 4.87 -4.86 17.32
C ASN A 215 4.88 -3.36 17.01
N ILE A 216 4.23 -2.93 15.92
CA ILE A 216 4.21 -1.54 15.45
C ILE A 216 2.79 -0.97 15.51
N THR A 217 1.81 -1.80 15.20
CA THR A 217 0.40 -1.41 15.11
C THR A 217 -0.24 -1.39 16.49
N VAL A 218 -0.84 -0.26 16.87
CA VAL A 218 -1.51 -0.08 18.16
C VAL A 218 -2.99 0.20 17.92
N PRO A 219 -3.92 -0.43 18.67
CA PRO A 219 -5.33 -0.10 18.58
C PRO A 219 -5.60 1.27 19.19
N ILE A 220 -6.62 1.95 18.68
CA ILE A 220 -7.14 3.22 19.19
C ILE A 220 -8.42 2.96 19.97
N ASP A 221 -8.75 3.86 20.92
CA ASP A 221 -10.05 3.85 21.60
C ASP A 221 -11.13 4.28 20.60
N SER A 222 -12.15 3.45 20.44
CA SER A 222 -13.25 3.69 19.51
C SER A 222 -14.42 2.75 19.82
N ASN A 223 -15.62 3.23 19.57
CA ASN A 223 -16.86 2.45 19.62
C ASN A 223 -17.44 2.16 18.22
N ALA A 224 -16.69 2.49 17.15
CA ALA A 224 -17.13 2.29 15.79
C ALA A 224 -17.07 0.79 15.40
N ASP A 225 -18.16 0.09 15.59
CA ASP A 225 -18.33 -1.36 15.36
C ASP A 225 -18.94 -1.69 13.99
N THR A 226 -19.24 -0.67 13.19
CA THR A 226 -19.70 -0.77 11.80
C THR A 226 -18.89 0.17 10.88
N ILE A 227 -18.92 -0.07 9.56
CA ILE A 227 -18.24 0.81 8.60
C ILE A 227 -18.84 2.22 8.63
N GLU A 228 -20.15 2.34 8.76
CA GLU A 228 -20.85 3.62 8.86
C GLU A 228 -20.35 4.41 10.06
N ALA A 229 -20.20 3.76 11.22
CA ALA A 229 -19.65 4.39 12.41
C ALA A 229 -18.19 4.79 12.25
N VAL A 230 -17.37 3.98 11.55
CA VAL A 230 -15.99 4.34 11.18
C VAL A 230 -15.98 5.59 10.28
N ILE A 231 -16.85 5.67 9.28
CA ILE A 231 -16.98 6.83 8.39
C ILE A 231 -17.34 8.09 9.18
N GLU A 232 -18.32 8.03 10.09
CA GLU A 232 -18.71 9.16 10.92
C GLU A 232 -17.57 9.60 11.86
N GLU A 233 -16.85 8.67 12.46
CA GLU A 233 -15.67 8.95 13.29
C GLU A 233 -14.58 9.66 12.45
N LEU A 234 -14.33 9.22 11.22
CA LEU A 234 -13.34 9.82 10.34
C LEU A 234 -13.73 11.24 9.88
N ARG A 235 -15.01 11.50 9.65
CA ARG A 235 -15.52 12.85 9.33
C ARG A 235 -15.32 13.82 10.49
N ALA A 236 -15.39 13.33 11.73
CA ALA A 236 -15.23 14.15 12.94
C ALA A 236 -13.77 14.34 13.36
N THR A 237 -12.86 13.41 13.00
CA THR A 237 -11.49 13.46 13.46
C THR A 237 -10.62 14.39 12.61
N ARG A 238 -9.64 15.06 13.28
CA ARG A 238 -8.55 15.79 12.62
C ARG A 238 -7.19 15.15 12.87
N VAL A 239 -7.18 14.01 13.57
CA VAL A 239 -5.94 13.28 13.88
C VAL A 239 -5.51 12.51 12.63
N PRO A 240 -4.25 12.64 12.16
CA PRO A 240 -3.74 11.85 11.06
C PRO A 240 -3.87 10.34 11.31
N GLU A 241 -4.03 9.54 10.25
CA GLU A 241 -4.23 8.08 10.36
C GLU A 241 -3.14 7.39 11.18
N ARG A 242 -1.89 7.83 11.02
CA ARG A 242 -0.72 7.20 11.64
C ARG A 242 -0.25 7.84 12.93
N ALA A 243 -0.94 8.86 13.44
CA ALA A 243 -0.53 9.61 14.63
C ALA A 243 -0.33 8.76 15.92
N GLY A 244 -0.79 7.52 15.94
CA GLY A 244 -0.60 6.57 17.05
C GLY A 244 0.45 5.49 16.80
N ARG A 245 1.08 5.45 15.61
CA ARG A 245 2.11 4.44 15.35
C ARG A 245 3.45 4.86 15.98
N THR A 246 4.16 3.89 16.53
CA THR A 246 5.51 4.10 17.08
C THR A 246 6.46 4.76 16.08
N MET A 247 6.20 4.59 14.78
CA MET A 247 6.98 5.14 13.69
C MET A 247 6.84 6.65 13.51
N ASP A 248 5.71 7.24 13.86
CA ASP A 248 5.48 8.68 13.65
C ASP A 248 6.23 9.55 14.69
N ASN A 249 6.71 8.90 15.76
CA ASN A 249 7.61 9.51 16.74
C ASN A 249 9.10 9.42 16.36
N GLU A 250 9.44 8.72 15.28
CA GLU A 250 10.79 8.66 14.74
C GLU A 250 10.99 9.84 13.77
N SER A 251 12.19 10.42 13.75
CA SER A 251 12.47 11.64 13.01
C SER A 251 12.12 11.50 11.50
N GLU A 252 11.45 12.50 10.91
CA GLU A 252 11.17 12.59 9.46
C GLU A 252 12.40 12.31 8.60
N ALA A 253 13.60 12.70 9.06
CA ALA A 253 14.87 12.48 8.38
C ALA A 253 15.24 10.99 8.23
N SER A 254 14.80 10.11 9.14
CA SER A 254 15.05 8.66 9.06
C SER A 254 14.20 8.03 7.96
N PHE A 255 12.96 8.46 7.84
CA PHE A 255 12.05 7.99 6.79
C PHE A 255 12.40 8.53 5.41
N GLU A 256 12.85 9.76 5.32
CA GLU A 256 13.27 10.36 4.04
C GLU A 256 14.50 9.62 3.47
N ARG A 257 15.43 9.20 4.32
CA ARG A 257 16.55 8.34 3.94
C ARG A 257 16.13 6.96 3.47
N LEU A 258 15.17 6.34 4.16
CA LEU A 258 14.62 5.04 3.74
C LEU A 258 13.91 5.13 2.40
N ARG A 259 13.15 6.21 2.14
CA ARG A 259 12.52 6.44 0.85
C ARG A 259 13.51 6.64 -0.28
N ALA A 260 14.52 7.49 -0.07
CA ALA A 260 15.61 7.64 -1.03
C ALA A 260 16.27 6.28 -1.33
N GLY A 261 16.37 5.41 -0.34
CA GLY A 261 16.82 4.03 -0.47
C GLY A 261 15.81 3.05 -1.07
N GLY A 262 14.62 3.50 -1.50
CA GLY A 262 13.63 2.65 -2.15
C GLY A 262 12.51 2.10 -1.24
N TYR A 263 12.36 2.58 0.01
CA TYR A 263 11.21 2.26 0.85
C TYR A 263 9.89 2.77 0.24
N MET A 264 8.80 2.04 0.52
CA MET A 264 7.44 2.35 0.03
C MET A 264 6.78 3.47 0.83
#